data_9dcbdc280ecc61e35fe9905bdbd9e879
#
_entry.id   9dcbdc280ecc61e35fe9905bdbd9e879
#
_cell.length_a   1.000
_cell.length_b   1.000
_cell.length_c   1.000
_cell.angle_alpha   90.00
_cell.angle_beta   90.00
_cell.angle_gamma   90.00
#
_symmetry.space_group_name_H-M   'P 1'
#
loop_
_entity.id
_entity.type
_entity.pdbx_description
1 polymer ?
#
loop_
_entity_poly.entity_id
_entity_poly.type
_entity_poly.pdbx_seq_one_letter_code
_entity_poly.pdbx_strand_id
1 'polypeptide(L)'
;MGDHLARAEDFENKAEKKLSSWGLFGSKFEDAADLFDKSANSYKLAKSWDKAGSTYIKLASCHLKLESKHEAAQAYVDAARCYKKTNINESVSCLDNAVNIFCEIGRLSMAARYLKEIAELYESEQNISQAVAYYEKSADFFENEEVNTSANQCKQKVAQFSAQLEQYQRSIEIYEDIARQSLSNTLLKYGVKGHLLNAGICELCKGDVIAITNALERYQVQYFSRIYILRPVKSLVTKFFGYVFVYAGLGSNIFWNT
;
A
#
# COMPACT_ATOMS: atom_id res chain seq x y z
N MET A 1 -35.41 -1.68 -6.39
CA MET A 1 -34.41 -0.59 -6.60
C MET A 1 -34.99 0.80 -6.29
N GLY A 2 -36.17 1.16 -6.80
CA GLY A 2 -36.76 2.49 -6.57
C GLY A 2 -37.07 2.81 -5.11
N ASP A 3 -37.48 1.84 -4.31
CA ASP A 3 -37.80 2.03 -2.89
C ASP A 3 -36.57 2.45 -2.04
N HIS A 4 -35.43 1.83 -2.28
CA HIS A 4 -34.18 2.17 -1.56
C HIS A 4 -33.68 3.57 -1.91
N LEU A 5 -33.83 4.00 -3.17
CA LEU A 5 -33.41 5.33 -3.60
C LEU A 5 -34.29 6.41 -2.96
N ALA A 6 -35.61 6.26 -3.05
CA ALA A 6 -36.56 7.20 -2.44
C ALA A 6 -36.38 7.30 -0.91
N ARG A 7 -36.15 6.16 -0.25
CA ARG A 7 -35.86 6.12 1.19
C ARG A 7 -34.55 6.82 1.54
N ALA A 8 -33.52 6.65 0.71
CA ALA A 8 -32.23 7.32 0.90
C ALA A 8 -32.40 8.85 0.82
N GLU A 9 -33.09 9.33 -0.22
CA GLU A 9 -33.38 10.77 -0.41
C GLU A 9 -34.24 11.35 0.73
N ASP A 10 -35.21 10.61 1.25
CA ASP A 10 -36.02 11.04 2.40
C ASP A 10 -35.14 11.20 3.66
N PHE A 11 -34.25 10.24 3.93
CA PHE A 11 -33.34 10.36 5.07
C PHE A 11 -32.36 11.52 4.90
N GLU A 12 -31.79 11.73 3.72
CA GLU A 12 -30.87 12.83 3.42
C GLU A 12 -31.56 14.18 3.63
N ASN A 13 -32.75 14.35 3.07
CA ASN A 13 -33.54 15.56 3.25
C ASN A 13 -33.90 15.84 4.72
N LYS A 14 -34.19 14.79 5.49
CA LYS A 14 -34.45 14.91 6.94
C LYS A 14 -33.18 15.32 7.69
N ALA A 15 -32.01 14.77 7.34
CA ALA A 15 -30.73 15.15 7.92
C ALA A 15 -30.39 16.62 7.66
N GLU A 16 -30.54 17.07 6.42
CA GLU A 16 -30.29 18.47 6.04
C GLU A 16 -31.24 19.45 6.75
N LYS A 17 -32.51 19.08 6.89
CA LYS A 17 -33.49 19.90 7.68
C LYS A 17 -33.08 19.96 9.16
N LYS A 18 -32.56 18.87 9.73
CA LYS A 18 -32.06 18.89 11.13
C LYS A 18 -30.87 19.82 11.28
N LEU A 19 -29.92 19.82 10.34
CA LEU A 19 -28.75 20.70 10.37
C LEU A 19 -29.16 22.19 10.25
N SER A 20 -30.18 22.49 9.46
CA SER A 20 -30.67 23.84 9.27
C SER A 20 -31.59 24.33 10.40
N SER A 21 -32.04 23.43 11.27
CA SER A 21 -32.95 23.82 12.39
C SER A 21 -32.21 24.55 13.50
N TRP A 22 -32.87 25.46 14.17
CA TRP A 22 -32.40 26.15 15.39
C TRP A 22 -32.56 25.18 16.58
N GLY A 23 -31.45 24.59 17.07
CA GLY A 23 -31.44 23.66 18.18
C GLY A 23 -30.13 23.72 18.96
N LEU A 24 -30.07 23.03 20.10
CA LEU A 24 -28.83 22.83 20.86
C LEU A 24 -27.75 22.24 19.99
N PHE A 25 -26.57 22.82 19.99
CA PHE A 25 -25.52 22.62 18.99
C PHE A 25 -25.09 21.15 18.84
N GLY A 26 -25.06 20.35 19.93
CA GLY A 26 -24.68 18.95 19.92
C GLY A 26 -25.72 18.03 19.30
N SER A 27 -26.96 18.09 19.80
CA SER A 27 -28.00 17.11 19.40
C SER A 27 -28.38 17.16 17.92
N LYS A 28 -28.28 18.33 17.27
CA LYS A 28 -28.60 18.42 15.84
C LYS A 28 -27.59 17.68 14.93
N PHE A 29 -26.30 17.68 15.32
CA PHE A 29 -25.28 16.96 14.57
C PHE A 29 -25.36 15.45 14.81
N GLU A 30 -25.71 15.00 16.01
CA GLU A 30 -25.96 13.59 16.33
C GLU A 30 -27.17 13.06 15.53
N ASP A 31 -28.32 13.78 15.61
CA ASP A 31 -29.52 13.41 14.85
C ASP A 31 -29.26 13.37 13.34
N ALA A 32 -28.50 14.36 12.82
CA ALA A 32 -28.18 14.40 11.40
C ALA A 32 -27.21 13.29 11.00
N ALA A 33 -26.22 12.95 11.83
CA ALA A 33 -25.28 11.85 11.59
C ALA A 33 -26.03 10.52 11.45
N ASP A 34 -26.95 10.23 12.39
CA ASP A 34 -27.78 9.01 12.32
C ASP A 34 -28.61 8.92 11.03
N LEU A 35 -29.13 10.05 10.57
CA LEU A 35 -29.92 10.11 9.35
C LEU A 35 -29.06 9.98 8.10
N PHE A 36 -27.87 10.61 8.07
CA PHE A 36 -26.94 10.44 6.97
C PHE A 36 -26.40 9.02 6.87
N ASP A 37 -26.12 8.35 7.99
CA ASP A 37 -25.72 6.95 7.95
C ASP A 37 -26.81 6.07 7.33
N LYS A 38 -28.07 6.24 7.76
CA LYS A 38 -29.24 5.51 7.19
C LYS A 38 -29.41 5.81 5.70
N SER A 39 -29.20 7.07 5.30
CA SER A 39 -29.27 7.50 3.90
C SER A 39 -28.18 6.86 3.07
N ALA A 40 -26.90 6.99 3.49
CA ALA A 40 -25.76 6.42 2.78
C ALA A 40 -25.87 4.91 2.60
N ASN A 41 -26.30 4.19 3.66
CA ASN A 41 -26.56 2.75 3.57
C ASN A 41 -27.69 2.42 2.60
N SER A 42 -28.75 3.25 2.54
CA SER A 42 -29.83 3.05 1.58
C SER A 42 -29.39 3.31 0.14
N TYR A 43 -28.53 4.33 -0.10
CA TYR A 43 -27.91 4.58 -1.40
C TYR A 43 -26.99 3.42 -1.83
N LYS A 44 -26.23 2.81 -0.90
CA LYS A 44 -25.44 1.61 -1.20
C LYS A 44 -26.33 0.44 -1.65
N LEU A 45 -27.47 0.21 -0.98
CA LEU A 45 -28.43 -0.82 -1.36
C LEU A 45 -29.05 -0.54 -2.74
N ALA A 46 -29.25 0.75 -3.08
CA ALA A 46 -29.69 1.18 -4.40
C ALA A 46 -28.57 1.15 -5.46
N LYS A 47 -27.34 0.82 -5.07
CA LYS A 47 -26.11 0.90 -5.91
C LYS A 47 -25.84 2.29 -6.46
N SER A 48 -26.33 3.34 -5.81
CA SER A 48 -26.09 4.74 -6.13
C SER A 48 -24.79 5.20 -5.44
N TRP A 49 -23.64 4.74 -5.98
CA TRP A 49 -22.35 4.83 -5.30
C TRP A 49 -21.89 6.26 -5.06
N ASP A 50 -22.07 7.16 -6.04
CA ASP A 50 -21.68 8.58 -5.91
C ASP A 50 -22.50 9.28 -4.84
N LYS A 51 -23.81 9.07 -4.81
CA LYS A 51 -24.68 9.62 -3.76
C LYS A 51 -24.33 9.05 -2.38
N ALA A 52 -24.04 7.73 -2.31
CA ALA A 52 -23.59 7.11 -1.07
C ALA A 52 -22.28 7.75 -0.58
N GLY A 53 -21.29 7.92 -1.45
CA GLY A 53 -20.01 8.55 -1.13
C GLY A 53 -20.19 9.98 -0.62
N SER A 54 -20.94 10.81 -1.34
CA SER A 54 -21.20 12.19 -0.93
C SER A 54 -21.94 12.29 0.41
N THR A 55 -22.87 11.37 0.66
CA THR A 55 -23.60 11.31 1.95
C THR A 55 -22.69 10.88 3.10
N TYR A 56 -21.75 9.95 2.88
CA TYR A 56 -20.74 9.61 3.89
C TYR A 56 -19.79 10.77 4.19
N ILE A 57 -19.46 11.63 3.21
CA ILE A 57 -18.69 12.87 3.47
C ILE A 57 -19.50 13.83 4.36
N LYS A 58 -20.82 13.97 4.14
CA LYS A 58 -21.69 14.76 5.03
C LYS A 58 -21.71 14.18 6.45
N LEU A 59 -21.79 12.85 6.57
CA LEU A 59 -21.68 12.14 7.85
C LEU A 59 -20.35 12.44 8.55
N ALA A 60 -19.23 12.33 7.82
CA ALA A 60 -17.91 12.67 8.37
C ALA A 60 -17.85 14.11 8.90
N SER A 61 -18.45 15.04 8.17
CA SER A 61 -18.52 16.44 8.59
C SER A 61 -19.33 16.62 9.89
N CYS A 62 -20.40 15.85 10.10
CA CYS A 62 -21.15 15.85 11.36
C CYS A 62 -20.28 15.33 12.51
N HIS A 63 -19.57 14.22 12.31
CA HIS A 63 -18.68 13.66 13.32
C HIS A 63 -17.52 14.59 13.67
N LEU A 64 -16.97 15.33 12.69
CA LEU A 64 -15.95 16.37 12.97
C LEU A 64 -16.50 17.50 13.85
N LYS A 65 -17.77 17.91 13.64
CA LYS A 65 -18.43 18.92 14.50
C LYS A 65 -18.73 18.42 15.90
N LEU A 66 -18.83 17.10 16.08
CA LEU A 66 -18.99 16.42 17.37
C LEU A 66 -17.65 16.06 18.02
N GLU A 67 -16.53 16.46 17.41
CA GLU A 67 -15.18 16.07 17.82
C GLU A 67 -14.92 14.55 17.85
N SER A 68 -15.81 13.77 17.24
CA SER A 68 -15.72 12.32 17.07
C SER A 68 -14.80 11.98 15.90
N LYS A 69 -13.50 12.26 16.07
CA LYS A 69 -12.51 12.15 14.98
C LYS A 69 -12.40 10.73 14.42
N HIS A 70 -12.49 9.71 15.25
CA HIS A 70 -12.40 8.33 14.79
C HIS A 70 -13.57 7.96 13.86
N GLU A 71 -14.78 8.32 14.24
CA GLU A 71 -16.00 8.09 13.47
C GLU A 71 -15.97 8.91 12.17
N ALA A 72 -15.44 10.13 12.22
CA ALA A 72 -15.25 10.95 11.02
C ALA A 72 -14.28 10.28 10.02
N ALA A 73 -13.14 9.78 10.49
CA ALA A 73 -12.19 9.06 9.64
C ALA A 73 -12.83 7.80 9.02
N GLN A 74 -13.61 7.05 9.82
CA GLN A 74 -14.30 5.86 9.34
C GLN A 74 -15.36 6.21 8.27
N ALA A 75 -16.09 7.29 8.44
CA ALA A 75 -17.05 7.75 7.43
C ALA A 75 -16.36 8.15 6.11
N TYR A 76 -15.19 8.80 6.16
CA TYR A 76 -14.38 9.03 4.97
C TYR A 76 -13.92 7.74 4.30
N VAL A 77 -13.53 6.73 5.06
CA VAL A 77 -13.18 5.39 4.51
C VAL A 77 -14.38 4.77 3.80
N ASP A 78 -15.58 4.87 4.38
CA ASP A 78 -16.79 4.33 3.77
C ASP A 78 -17.21 5.11 2.52
N ALA A 79 -16.99 6.44 2.48
CA ALA A 79 -17.11 7.24 1.27
C ALA A 79 -16.15 6.75 0.17
N ALA A 80 -14.87 6.55 0.52
CA ALA A 80 -13.87 6.05 -0.41
C ALA A 80 -14.24 4.69 -1.01
N ARG A 81 -14.76 3.77 -0.21
CA ARG A 81 -15.24 2.46 -0.68
C ARG A 81 -16.38 2.57 -1.69
N CYS A 82 -17.22 3.58 -1.54
CA CYS A 82 -18.27 3.86 -2.51
C CYS A 82 -17.67 4.41 -3.80
N TYR A 83 -16.85 5.44 -3.71
CA TYR A 83 -16.22 6.08 -4.86
C TYR A 83 -15.23 5.17 -5.61
N LYS A 84 -14.62 4.22 -4.96
CA LYS A 84 -13.78 3.19 -5.62
C LYS A 84 -14.51 2.47 -6.76
N LYS A 85 -15.85 2.51 -6.80
CA LYS A 85 -16.66 1.89 -7.84
C LYS A 85 -16.97 2.79 -9.03
N THR A 86 -16.76 4.10 -8.90
CA THR A 86 -17.17 5.11 -9.87
C THR A 86 -16.08 6.12 -10.18
N ASN A 87 -15.33 6.56 -9.16
CA ASN A 87 -14.32 7.63 -9.30
C ASN A 87 -13.16 7.41 -8.33
N ILE A 88 -12.03 6.94 -8.87
CA ILE A 88 -10.84 6.65 -8.09
C ILE A 88 -10.24 7.90 -7.45
N ASN A 89 -10.28 9.06 -8.12
CA ASN A 89 -9.73 10.29 -7.57
C ASN A 89 -10.50 10.75 -6.32
N GLU A 90 -11.82 10.64 -6.33
CA GLU A 90 -12.64 10.93 -5.14
C GLU A 90 -12.37 9.90 -4.03
N SER A 91 -12.17 8.63 -4.40
CA SER A 91 -11.78 7.59 -3.44
C SER A 91 -10.47 7.92 -2.75
N VAL A 92 -9.44 8.30 -3.51
CA VAL A 92 -8.13 8.72 -2.98
C VAL A 92 -8.28 9.94 -2.07
N SER A 93 -9.02 10.97 -2.50
CA SER A 93 -9.26 12.18 -1.70
C SER A 93 -9.90 11.86 -0.34
N CYS A 94 -10.89 10.97 -0.33
CA CYS A 94 -11.53 10.53 0.91
C CYS A 94 -10.56 9.74 1.81
N LEU A 95 -9.74 8.85 1.23
CA LEU A 95 -8.73 8.12 2.01
C LEU A 95 -7.66 9.05 2.58
N ASP A 96 -7.19 10.05 1.83
CA ASP A 96 -6.24 11.04 2.33
C ASP A 96 -6.81 11.83 3.53
N ASN A 97 -8.10 12.23 3.48
CA ASN A 97 -8.77 12.84 4.62
C ASN A 97 -8.79 11.90 5.84
N ALA A 98 -9.12 10.63 5.63
CA ALA A 98 -9.10 9.64 6.71
C ALA A 98 -7.68 9.45 7.29
N VAL A 99 -6.66 9.35 6.43
CA VAL A 99 -5.24 9.25 6.84
C VAL A 99 -4.84 10.42 7.72
N ASN A 100 -5.14 11.65 7.30
CA ASN A 100 -4.82 12.85 8.08
C ASN A 100 -5.44 12.79 9.48
N ILE A 101 -6.72 12.42 9.57
CA ILE A 101 -7.40 12.31 10.86
C ILE A 101 -6.79 11.17 11.71
N PHE A 102 -6.48 10.01 11.12
CA PHE A 102 -5.82 8.93 11.86
C PHE A 102 -4.43 9.33 12.37
N CYS A 103 -3.68 10.13 11.61
CA CYS A 103 -2.42 10.71 12.09
C CYS A 103 -2.63 11.67 13.26
N GLU A 104 -3.63 12.56 13.18
CA GLU A 104 -3.95 13.50 14.25
C GLU A 104 -4.32 12.81 15.57
N ILE A 105 -5.00 11.67 15.52
CA ILE A 105 -5.40 10.90 16.72
C ILE A 105 -4.39 9.83 17.11
N GLY A 106 -3.20 9.81 16.48
CA GLY A 106 -2.12 8.88 16.79
C GLY A 106 -2.39 7.42 16.37
N ARG A 107 -3.28 7.18 15.42
CA ARG A 107 -3.58 5.84 14.90
C ARG A 107 -2.74 5.52 13.65
N LEU A 108 -1.40 5.56 13.81
CA LEU A 108 -0.47 5.47 12.69
C LEU A 108 -0.56 4.15 11.92
N SER A 109 -0.80 3.03 12.58
CA SER A 109 -1.01 1.75 11.88
C SER A 109 -2.25 1.76 10.96
N MET A 110 -3.30 2.51 11.33
CA MET A 110 -4.46 2.68 10.47
C MET A 110 -4.15 3.61 9.30
N ALA A 111 -3.46 4.71 9.56
CA ALA A 111 -2.98 5.61 8.51
C ALA A 111 -2.12 4.85 7.49
N ALA A 112 -1.16 4.05 7.95
CA ALA A 112 -0.32 3.20 7.10
C ALA A 112 -1.13 2.28 6.19
N ARG A 113 -2.17 1.63 6.75
CA ARG A 113 -3.03 0.73 5.99
C ARG A 113 -3.79 1.44 4.87
N TYR A 114 -4.30 2.65 5.13
CA TYR A 114 -5.01 3.40 4.10
C TYR A 114 -4.08 4.05 3.10
N LEU A 115 -2.85 4.46 3.48
CA LEU A 115 -1.81 4.85 2.53
C LEU A 115 -1.47 3.70 1.56
N LYS A 116 -1.37 2.47 2.07
CA LYS A 116 -1.21 1.28 1.21
C LYS A 116 -2.40 1.10 0.26
N GLU A 117 -3.64 1.29 0.75
CA GLU A 117 -4.83 1.20 -0.11
C GLU A 117 -4.83 2.27 -1.21
N ILE A 118 -4.40 3.50 -0.92
CA ILE A 118 -4.19 4.55 -1.94
C ILE A 118 -3.14 4.13 -2.97
N ALA A 119 -2.02 3.56 -2.51
CA ALA A 119 -0.98 3.05 -3.40
C ALA A 119 -1.51 1.97 -4.35
N GLU A 120 -2.33 1.04 -3.83
CA GLU A 120 -2.99 -0.02 -4.62
C GLU A 120 -3.99 0.55 -5.64
N LEU A 121 -4.68 1.66 -5.33
CA LEU A 121 -5.54 2.36 -6.28
C LEU A 121 -4.71 2.94 -7.44
N TYR A 122 -3.63 3.65 -7.13
CA TYR A 122 -2.74 4.20 -8.17
C TYR A 122 -2.03 3.10 -8.98
N GLU A 123 -1.69 1.97 -8.36
CA GLU A 123 -1.18 0.79 -9.06
C GLU A 123 -2.21 0.28 -10.10
N SER A 124 -3.50 0.20 -9.72
CA SER A 124 -4.55 -0.23 -10.62
C SER A 124 -4.77 0.72 -11.81
N GLU A 125 -4.51 2.00 -11.62
CA GLU A 125 -4.54 3.04 -12.66
C GLU A 125 -3.24 3.13 -13.46
N GLN A 126 -2.26 2.25 -13.18
CA GLN A 126 -0.92 2.27 -13.78
C GLN A 126 -0.15 3.59 -13.54
N ASN A 127 -0.54 4.36 -12.54
CA ASN A 127 0.19 5.54 -12.10
C ASN A 127 1.30 5.15 -11.13
N ILE A 128 2.34 4.55 -11.69
CA ILE A 128 3.42 3.93 -10.92
C ILE A 128 4.15 4.93 -10.01
N SER A 129 4.35 6.16 -10.47
CA SER A 129 5.03 7.19 -9.68
C SER A 129 4.29 7.54 -8.39
N GLN A 130 2.97 7.70 -8.47
CA GLN A 130 2.15 7.94 -7.28
C GLN A 130 2.07 6.69 -6.39
N ALA A 131 1.90 5.51 -7.00
CA ALA A 131 1.89 4.26 -6.24
C ALA A 131 3.15 4.10 -5.40
N VAL A 132 4.34 4.33 -5.97
CA VAL A 132 5.62 4.29 -5.26
C VAL A 132 5.62 5.24 -4.07
N ALA A 133 5.25 6.52 -4.29
CA ALA A 133 5.26 7.53 -3.23
C ALA A 133 4.35 7.16 -2.03
N TYR A 134 3.18 6.59 -2.30
CA TYR A 134 2.26 6.16 -1.24
C TYR A 134 2.70 4.85 -0.58
N TYR A 135 3.29 3.89 -1.32
CA TYR A 135 3.89 2.70 -0.71
C TYR A 135 5.06 3.05 0.21
N GLU A 136 5.90 4.02 -0.15
CA GLU A 136 6.99 4.51 0.71
C GLU A 136 6.46 5.10 2.01
N LYS A 137 5.51 6.04 1.93
CA LYS A 137 4.88 6.61 3.11
C LYS A 137 4.25 5.52 4.00
N SER A 138 3.57 4.55 3.39
CA SER A 138 2.99 3.44 4.12
C SER A 138 4.05 2.58 4.82
N ALA A 139 5.18 2.31 4.15
CA ALA A 139 6.28 1.55 4.72
C ALA A 139 6.89 2.26 5.94
N ASP A 140 7.13 3.57 5.84
CA ASP A 140 7.67 4.39 6.92
C ASP A 140 6.75 4.37 8.15
N PHE A 141 5.45 4.52 7.96
CA PHE A 141 4.49 4.45 9.06
C PHE A 141 4.43 3.05 9.71
N PHE A 142 4.47 1.97 8.90
CA PHE A 142 4.52 0.61 9.44
C PHE A 142 5.84 0.33 10.17
N GLU A 143 6.97 0.87 9.73
CA GLU A 143 8.26 0.73 10.43
C GLU A 143 8.24 1.45 11.78
N ASN A 144 7.71 2.67 11.84
CA ASN A 144 7.55 3.42 13.08
C ASN A 144 6.67 2.70 14.12
N GLU A 145 5.73 1.89 13.66
CA GLU A 145 4.85 1.06 14.50
C GLU A 145 5.40 -0.38 14.70
N GLU A 146 6.63 -0.65 14.27
CA GLU A 146 7.29 -1.96 14.35
C GLU A 146 6.53 -3.10 13.63
N VAL A 147 5.64 -2.77 12.68
CA VAL A 147 4.88 -3.74 11.88
C VAL A 147 5.70 -4.17 10.65
N ASN A 148 6.86 -4.77 10.91
CA ASN A 148 7.89 -5.09 9.92
C ASN A 148 7.39 -5.91 8.72
N THR A 149 6.43 -6.81 8.92
CA THR A 149 5.89 -7.63 7.81
C THR A 149 5.17 -6.76 6.78
N SER A 150 4.34 -5.81 7.22
CA SER A 150 3.61 -4.90 6.33
C SER A 150 4.55 -3.86 5.71
N ALA A 151 5.51 -3.36 6.47
CA ALA A 151 6.57 -2.47 5.97
C ALA A 151 7.35 -3.14 4.83
N ASN A 152 7.80 -4.38 5.02
CA ASN A 152 8.53 -5.13 4.00
C ASN A 152 7.69 -5.41 2.76
N GLN A 153 6.38 -5.65 2.89
CA GLN A 153 5.48 -5.79 1.74
C GLN A 153 5.41 -4.49 0.91
N CYS A 154 5.30 -3.34 1.57
CA CYS A 154 5.28 -2.05 0.90
C CYS A 154 6.63 -1.76 0.23
N LYS A 155 7.75 -1.93 0.95
CA LYS A 155 9.11 -1.80 0.40
C LYS A 155 9.33 -2.70 -0.80
N GLN A 156 8.84 -3.94 -0.77
CA GLN A 156 8.95 -4.86 -1.90
C GLN A 156 8.22 -4.32 -3.15
N LYS A 157 7.06 -3.70 -2.99
CA LYS A 157 6.34 -3.03 -4.07
C LYS A 157 7.14 -1.84 -4.61
N VAL A 158 7.71 -1.02 -3.73
CA VAL A 158 8.59 0.09 -4.12
C VAL A 158 9.78 -0.42 -4.93
N ALA A 159 10.45 -1.49 -4.49
CA ALA A 159 11.59 -2.07 -5.22
C ALA A 159 11.16 -2.60 -6.59
N GLN A 160 10.01 -3.30 -6.67
CA GLN A 160 9.47 -3.81 -7.92
C GLN A 160 9.20 -2.69 -8.92
N PHE A 161 8.55 -1.61 -8.49
CA PHE A 161 8.23 -0.48 -9.36
C PHE A 161 9.47 0.36 -9.70
N SER A 162 10.43 0.49 -8.78
CA SER A 162 11.72 1.12 -9.09
C SER A 162 12.44 0.37 -10.20
N ALA A 163 12.41 -0.98 -10.20
CA ALA A 163 12.97 -1.77 -11.28
C ALA A 163 12.24 -1.55 -12.61
N GLN A 164 10.90 -1.45 -12.60
CA GLN A 164 10.10 -1.13 -13.80
C GLN A 164 10.42 0.26 -14.37
N LEU A 165 10.77 1.21 -13.51
CA LEU A 165 11.21 2.56 -13.89
C LEU A 165 12.71 2.63 -14.20
N GLU A 166 13.38 1.48 -14.37
CA GLU A 166 14.82 1.37 -14.63
C GLU A 166 15.72 1.98 -13.54
N GLN A 167 15.16 2.24 -12.36
CA GLN A 167 15.89 2.69 -11.17
C GLN A 167 16.52 1.50 -10.44
N TYR A 168 17.33 0.73 -11.17
CA TYR A 168 17.85 -0.55 -10.69
C TYR A 168 18.65 -0.44 -9.40
N GLN A 169 19.46 0.59 -9.25
CA GLN A 169 20.26 0.79 -8.03
C GLN A 169 19.38 0.91 -6.79
N ARG A 170 18.33 1.73 -6.87
CA ARG A 170 17.35 1.89 -5.79
C ARG A 170 16.64 0.58 -5.46
N SER A 171 16.24 -0.17 -6.49
CA SER A 171 15.61 -1.47 -6.32
C SER A 171 16.51 -2.47 -5.58
N ILE A 172 17.80 -2.52 -5.95
CA ILE A 172 18.81 -3.38 -5.33
C ILE A 172 18.94 -3.05 -3.85
N GLU A 173 19.13 -1.78 -3.50
CA GLU A 173 19.30 -1.32 -2.13
C GLU A 173 18.11 -1.71 -1.25
N ILE A 174 16.89 -1.54 -1.77
CA ILE A 174 15.66 -1.90 -1.03
C ILE A 174 15.58 -3.42 -0.84
N TYR A 175 15.81 -4.23 -1.88
CA TYR A 175 15.77 -5.69 -1.74
C TYR A 175 16.84 -6.22 -0.80
N GLU A 176 18.06 -5.67 -0.84
CA GLU A 176 19.14 -6.03 0.10
C GLU A 176 18.79 -5.64 1.54
N ASP A 177 18.16 -4.49 1.75
CA ASP A 177 17.71 -4.05 3.08
C ASP A 177 16.63 -4.97 3.64
N ILE A 178 15.60 -5.29 2.86
CA ILE A 178 14.57 -6.26 3.25
C ILE A 178 15.20 -7.61 3.59
N ALA A 179 16.14 -8.08 2.78
CA ALA A 179 16.84 -9.35 3.02
C ALA A 179 17.63 -9.32 4.34
N ARG A 180 18.33 -8.23 4.62
CA ARG A 180 19.10 -8.04 5.85
C ARG A 180 18.21 -8.04 7.08
N GLN A 181 17.13 -7.27 7.07
CA GLN A 181 16.15 -7.20 8.17
C GLN A 181 15.45 -8.55 8.39
N SER A 182 15.16 -9.27 7.32
CA SER A 182 14.47 -10.56 7.38
C SER A 182 15.32 -11.69 7.98
N LEU A 183 16.64 -11.58 7.96
CA LEU A 183 17.54 -12.59 8.54
C LEU A 183 17.39 -12.75 10.06
N SER A 184 17.09 -11.69 10.77
CA SER A 184 16.91 -11.68 12.22
C SER A 184 15.55 -12.26 12.65
N ASN A 185 14.59 -12.38 11.72
CA ASN A 185 13.25 -12.84 11.98
C ASN A 185 13.04 -14.28 11.49
N THR A 186 12.67 -15.18 12.40
CA THR A 186 12.48 -16.61 12.09
C THR A 186 11.39 -16.89 11.05
N LEU A 187 10.38 -16.06 10.96
CA LEU A 187 9.28 -16.20 10.00
C LEU A 187 9.65 -15.62 8.62
N LEU A 188 10.40 -14.52 8.58
CA LEU A 188 10.73 -13.80 7.35
C LEU A 188 11.98 -14.36 6.64
N LYS A 189 12.83 -15.09 7.34
CA LYS A 189 14.10 -15.63 6.79
C LYS A 189 13.93 -16.47 5.50
N TYR A 190 12.78 -17.09 5.31
CA TYR A 190 12.50 -17.89 4.11
C TYR A 190 12.32 -17.04 2.85
N GLY A 191 11.92 -15.78 2.99
CA GLY A 191 11.79 -14.81 1.89
C GLY A 191 13.10 -14.22 1.41
N VAL A 192 14.16 -14.25 2.24
CA VAL A 192 15.47 -13.65 1.96
C VAL A 192 16.01 -14.04 0.59
N LYS A 193 15.89 -15.32 0.25
CA LYS A 193 16.32 -15.87 -1.04
C LYS A 193 15.68 -15.16 -2.24
N GLY A 194 14.35 -14.92 -2.17
CA GLY A 194 13.61 -14.24 -3.22
C GLY A 194 14.04 -12.78 -3.37
N HIS A 195 14.26 -12.10 -2.27
CA HIS A 195 14.72 -10.71 -2.29
C HIS A 195 16.11 -10.58 -2.90
N LEU A 196 17.06 -11.44 -2.51
CA LEU A 196 18.42 -11.45 -3.08
C LEU A 196 18.43 -11.85 -4.56
N LEU A 197 17.54 -12.73 -4.98
CA LEU A 197 17.38 -13.06 -6.40
C LEU A 197 16.91 -11.85 -7.20
N ASN A 198 15.90 -11.11 -6.70
CA ASN A 198 15.41 -9.90 -7.36
C ASN A 198 16.49 -8.81 -7.41
N ALA A 199 17.25 -8.62 -6.33
CA ALA A 199 18.40 -7.70 -6.34
C ALA A 199 19.44 -8.11 -7.39
N GLY A 200 19.79 -9.40 -7.48
CA GLY A 200 20.69 -9.94 -8.49
C GLY A 200 20.19 -9.75 -9.93
N ILE A 201 18.89 -9.89 -10.17
CA ILE A 201 18.28 -9.61 -11.49
C ILE A 201 18.44 -8.12 -11.82
N CYS A 202 18.24 -7.22 -10.87
CA CYS A 202 18.43 -5.79 -11.08
C CYS A 202 19.89 -5.43 -11.36
N GLU A 203 20.86 -6.09 -10.70
CA GLU A 203 22.29 -5.94 -11.02
C GLU A 203 22.60 -6.39 -12.47
N LEU A 204 21.98 -7.50 -12.94
CA LEU A 204 22.10 -7.92 -14.32
C LEU A 204 21.56 -6.87 -15.31
N CYS A 205 20.43 -6.27 -15.00
CA CYS A 205 19.83 -5.23 -15.84
C CYS A 205 20.72 -3.97 -15.94
N LYS A 206 21.55 -3.69 -14.93
CA LYS A 206 22.56 -2.62 -15.00
C LYS A 206 23.68 -2.91 -15.99
N GLY A 207 23.95 -4.19 -16.26
CA GLY A 207 24.98 -4.61 -17.23
C GLY A 207 26.43 -4.53 -16.73
N ASP A 208 26.68 -4.25 -15.44
CA ASP A 208 28.02 -4.22 -14.86
C ASP A 208 28.43 -5.59 -14.33
N VAL A 209 29.24 -6.30 -15.10
CA VAL A 209 29.71 -7.66 -14.79
C VAL A 209 30.50 -7.72 -13.47
N ILE A 210 31.28 -6.68 -13.19
CA ILE A 210 32.08 -6.63 -11.96
C ILE A 210 31.18 -6.45 -10.75
N ALA A 211 30.20 -5.54 -10.83
CA ALA A 211 29.22 -5.33 -9.77
C ALA A 211 28.39 -6.60 -9.48
N ILE A 212 27.98 -7.33 -10.53
CA ILE A 212 27.28 -8.60 -10.40
C ILE A 212 28.12 -9.62 -9.65
N THR A 213 29.39 -9.81 -10.04
CA THR A 213 30.29 -10.77 -9.40
C THR A 213 30.46 -10.44 -7.92
N ASN A 214 30.75 -9.18 -7.61
CA ASN A 214 30.90 -8.70 -6.24
C ASN A 214 29.61 -8.87 -5.41
N ALA A 215 28.45 -8.61 -6.00
CA ALA A 215 27.14 -8.81 -5.33
C ALA A 215 26.92 -10.29 -4.98
N LEU A 216 27.24 -11.20 -5.91
CA LEU A 216 27.11 -12.65 -5.69
C LEU A 216 28.04 -13.15 -4.58
N GLU A 217 29.27 -12.67 -4.54
CA GLU A 217 30.22 -13.01 -3.47
C GLU A 217 29.69 -12.50 -2.11
N ARG A 218 29.20 -11.25 -2.04
CA ARG A 218 28.56 -10.71 -0.83
C ARG A 218 27.38 -11.59 -0.38
N TYR A 219 26.50 -11.98 -1.31
CA TYR A 219 25.36 -12.81 -0.99
C TYR A 219 25.77 -14.19 -0.50
N GLN A 220 26.81 -14.79 -1.07
CA GLN A 220 27.37 -16.05 -0.59
C GLN A 220 27.91 -15.93 0.84
N VAL A 221 28.76 -14.94 1.11
CA VAL A 221 29.40 -14.79 2.42
C VAL A 221 28.42 -14.39 3.51
N GLN A 222 27.58 -13.40 3.26
CA GLN A 222 26.70 -12.83 4.30
C GLN A 222 25.48 -13.68 4.60
N TYR A 223 24.93 -14.37 3.60
CA TYR A 223 23.64 -15.00 3.71
C TYR A 223 23.71 -16.55 3.67
N PHE A 224 24.65 -17.13 2.93
CA PHE A 224 24.74 -18.58 2.83
C PHE A 224 25.37 -19.25 4.06
N SER A 225 26.28 -18.58 4.75
CA SER A 225 26.86 -19.10 5.99
C SER A 225 25.84 -19.24 7.14
N ARG A 226 24.75 -18.46 7.09
CA ARG A 226 23.68 -18.44 8.10
C ARG A 226 22.45 -19.26 7.75
N ILE A 227 22.26 -19.65 6.49
CA ILE A 227 21.05 -20.34 6.03
C ILE A 227 21.43 -21.58 5.25
N TYR A 228 21.49 -22.73 5.94
CA TYR A 228 21.71 -24.08 5.33
C TYR A 228 20.74 -24.43 4.19
N ILE A 229 19.67 -23.66 4.01
CA ILE A 229 18.57 -23.85 3.04
C ILE A 229 18.93 -23.38 1.62
N LEU A 230 20.07 -22.69 1.41
CA LEU A 230 20.38 -22.00 0.15
C LEU A 230 21.28 -22.81 -0.83
N ARG A 231 21.58 -24.08 -0.56
CA ARG A 231 22.28 -24.96 -1.53
C ARG A 231 21.66 -24.95 -2.94
N PRO A 232 20.30 -24.92 -3.12
CA PRO A 232 19.70 -24.87 -4.46
C PRO A 232 19.90 -23.55 -5.21
N VAL A 233 20.12 -22.42 -4.52
CA VAL A 233 20.29 -21.10 -5.18
C VAL A 233 21.63 -20.98 -5.88
N LYS A 234 22.70 -21.55 -5.31
CA LYS A 234 24.00 -21.57 -5.98
C LYS A 234 23.86 -22.24 -7.36
N SER A 235 23.13 -23.35 -7.44
CA SER A 235 22.86 -24.04 -8.69
C SER A 235 21.98 -23.23 -9.65
N LEU A 236 20.94 -22.55 -9.14
CA LEU A 236 20.00 -21.77 -9.96
C LEU A 236 20.66 -20.48 -10.48
N VAL A 237 21.36 -19.78 -9.61
CA VAL A 237 22.09 -18.55 -9.94
C VAL A 237 23.27 -18.90 -10.87
N THR A 238 24.05 -19.92 -10.58
CA THR A 238 25.17 -20.35 -11.45
C THR A 238 24.65 -20.83 -12.82
N LYS A 239 23.52 -21.55 -12.87
CA LYS A 239 22.88 -21.94 -14.15
C LYS A 239 22.32 -20.75 -14.89
N PHE A 240 21.61 -19.84 -14.20
CA PHE A 240 21.05 -18.64 -14.81
C PHE A 240 22.16 -17.72 -15.33
N PHE A 241 23.21 -17.51 -14.56
CA PHE A 241 24.38 -16.75 -15.00
C PHE A 241 25.16 -17.48 -16.09
N GLY A 242 25.29 -18.79 -16.03
CA GLY A 242 25.86 -19.58 -17.12
C GLY A 242 25.09 -19.40 -18.43
N TYR A 243 23.77 -19.39 -18.39
CA TYR A 243 22.94 -19.11 -19.56
C TYR A 243 23.12 -17.67 -20.07
N VAL A 244 23.12 -16.68 -19.19
CA VAL A 244 23.29 -15.25 -19.56
C VAL A 244 24.69 -15.00 -20.13
N PHE A 245 25.75 -15.58 -19.56
CA PHE A 245 27.12 -15.49 -20.11
C PHE A 245 27.26 -16.14 -21.47
N VAL A 246 26.62 -17.28 -21.70
CA VAL A 246 26.63 -17.97 -23.00
C VAL A 246 25.85 -17.16 -24.05
N TYR A 247 24.68 -16.59 -23.70
CA TYR A 247 23.87 -15.78 -24.64
C TYR A 247 24.44 -14.38 -24.87
N ALA A 248 25.14 -13.80 -23.89
CA ALA A 248 25.80 -12.49 -24.04
C ALA A 248 27.15 -12.56 -24.78
N GLY A 249 27.57 -13.72 -25.21
CA GLY A 249 28.83 -13.88 -25.98
C GLY A 249 30.10 -13.64 -25.15
N LEU A 250 30.00 -13.58 -23.83
CA LEU A 250 31.13 -13.45 -22.93
C LEU A 250 31.68 -14.85 -22.62
N GLY A 251 32.73 -15.21 -23.30
CA GLY A 251 33.27 -16.54 -23.38
C GLY A 251 33.54 -17.27 -22.04
N SER A 252 33.41 -18.57 -22.12
CA SER A 252 33.43 -19.61 -21.09
C SER A 252 34.69 -19.77 -20.23
N ASN A 253 35.57 -18.82 -20.13
CA ASN A 253 36.92 -18.98 -19.56
C ASN A 253 37.13 -18.52 -18.10
N ILE A 254 36.09 -18.05 -17.38
CA ILE A 254 36.28 -17.46 -16.03
C ILE A 254 35.82 -18.39 -14.89
N PHE A 255 35.08 -19.48 -15.12
CA PHE A 255 34.41 -20.21 -14.05
C PHE A 255 34.86 -21.67 -13.77
N TRP A 256 35.98 -22.16 -14.34
CA TRP A 256 36.41 -23.59 -14.15
C TRP A 256 37.76 -23.77 -13.46
N ASN A 257 38.20 -22.81 -12.66
CA ASN A 257 39.37 -23.06 -11.79
C ASN A 257 39.04 -22.62 -10.36
N THR A 258 38.37 -23.47 -9.58
CA THR A 258 38.59 -23.81 -8.15
C THR A 258 37.53 -24.84 -7.73
#